data_cd0be5ca8a1ea2109f2351185cf3f6ac
#
_entry.id   cd0be5ca8a1ea2109f2351185cf3f6ac
#
_cell.length_a   1.000
_cell.length_b   1.000
_cell.length_c   1.000
_cell.angle_alpha   90.00
_cell.angle_beta   90.00
_cell.angle_gamma   90.00
#
_symmetry.space_group_name_H-M   'P 1'
#
loop_
_entity.id
_entity.type
_entity.pdbx_description
1 polymer ?
#
loop_
_entity_poly.entity_id
_entity_poly.type
_entity_poly.pdbx_seq_one_letter_code
_entity_poly.pdbx_strand_id
1 'polypeptide(L)'
;MKFTGNFEKMGKIMYRRIFVHYINFYRLENNMKLVSWNVNGIRACITKGFEESFAKLDADIFCLQETKCQENQVKLELPGYYQYWNYANRKGYSGTAVFTKKEPLSVTYGLGIEEHDKDCLL
;
A
#
# COMPACT_ATOMS: atom_id res chain seq x y z
N MET A 1 0.01 4.74 -8.19
CA MET A 1 -0.17 3.29 -8.27
C MET A 1 -1.66 2.97 -8.38
N LYS A 2 -2.07 2.24 -9.38
CA LYS A 2 -3.49 2.03 -9.72
C LYS A 2 -3.90 0.58 -9.48
N PHE A 3 -4.94 0.35 -8.69
CA PHE A 3 -5.50 -0.98 -8.41
C PHE A 3 -6.73 -1.22 -9.27
N THR A 4 -6.75 -2.23 -10.12
CA THR A 4 -7.94 -2.67 -10.84
C THR A 4 -8.27 -4.10 -10.44
N GLY A 5 -9.37 -4.27 -9.75
CA GLY A 5 -9.94 -5.57 -9.37
C GLY A 5 -11.45 -5.45 -9.22
N ASN A 6 -12.14 -6.55 -9.36
CA ASN A 6 -13.59 -6.60 -9.22
C ASN A 6 -13.97 -6.50 -7.73
N PHE A 7 -14.41 -5.31 -7.30
CA PHE A 7 -14.69 -4.98 -5.90
C PHE A 7 -16.10 -5.37 -5.43
N GLU A 8 -16.86 -6.12 -6.19
CA GLU A 8 -18.27 -6.45 -5.86
C GLU A 8 -18.49 -7.28 -4.59
N LYS A 9 -17.42 -7.77 -3.96
CA LYS A 9 -17.51 -8.57 -2.72
C LYS A 9 -16.78 -8.00 -1.51
N MET A 10 -16.33 -6.75 -1.55
CA MET A 10 -15.77 -6.13 -0.36
C MET A 10 -16.88 -5.57 0.53
N GLY A 11 -17.09 -6.21 1.68
CA GLY A 11 -17.98 -5.70 2.72
C GLY A 11 -17.58 -4.28 3.14
N LYS A 12 -18.58 -3.47 3.47
CA LYS A 12 -18.45 -2.06 3.86
C LYS A 12 -17.39 -1.88 4.95
N ILE A 13 -16.17 -1.50 4.56
CA ILE A 13 -15.20 -0.90 5.46
C ILE A 13 -15.29 0.61 5.26
N MET A 14 -15.56 1.34 6.36
CA MET A 14 -15.84 2.76 6.36
C MET A 14 -14.69 3.59 5.78
N TYR A 15 -15.02 4.37 4.77
CA TYR A 15 -14.11 5.23 4.03
C TYR A 15 -14.02 6.63 4.63
N ARG A 16 -12.84 7.04 5.04
CA ARG A 16 -12.43 8.43 4.97
C ARG A 16 -11.05 8.49 4.33
N ARG A 17 -11.01 8.95 3.07
CA ARG A 17 -9.83 9.21 2.22
C ARG A 17 -9.00 7.97 1.90
N ILE A 18 -9.39 7.26 0.86
CA ILE A 18 -8.60 6.21 0.24
C ILE A 18 -8.03 6.76 -1.07
N PHE A 19 -6.73 6.84 -1.13
CA PHE A 19 -6.02 6.98 -2.40
C PHE A 19 -5.56 5.61 -2.85
N VAL A 20 -6.04 5.24 -4.02
CA VAL A 20 -5.91 3.89 -4.54
C VAL A 20 -4.66 3.81 -5.41
N HIS A 21 -3.74 3.00 -5.01
CA HIS A 21 -2.67 2.54 -5.87
C HIS A 21 -3.22 1.48 -6.83
N TYR A 22 -2.90 1.58 -8.11
CA TYR A 22 -3.33 0.57 -9.07
C TYR A 22 -2.21 -0.46 -9.30
N ILE A 23 -2.45 -1.68 -8.91
CA ILE A 23 -1.66 -2.83 -9.32
C ILE A 23 -2.53 -3.69 -10.22
N ASN A 24 -2.07 -3.93 -11.45
CA ASN A 24 -2.78 -4.83 -12.34
C ASN A 24 -2.44 -6.28 -12.00
N PHE A 25 -3.44 -7.02 -11.58
CA PHE A 25 -3.40 -8.48 -11.48
C PHE A 25 -4.30 -9.08 -12.54
N TYR A 26 -3.75 -9.91 -13.40
CA TYR A 26 -4.56 -10.78 -14.22
C TYR A 26 -4.97 -11.99 -13.37
N ARG A 27 -6.28 -12.15 -13.20
CA ARG A 27 -6.94 -13.24 -12.49
C ARG A 27 -6.84 -13.18 -10.97
N LEU A 28 -7.86 -12.61 -10.36
CA LEU A 28 -8.17 -12.80 -8.94
C LEU A 28 -8.64 -14.25 -8.76
N GLU A 29 -7.88 -15.04 -8.05
CA GLU A 29 -8.34 -16.33 -7.57
C GLU A 29 -9.40 -16.10 -6.49
N ASN A 30 -10.38 -17.00 -6.40
CA ASN A 30 -11.63 -16.79 -5.62
C ASN A 30 -11.48 -16.63 -4.10
N ASN A 31 -10.28 -16.54 -3.54
CA ASN A 31 -10.02 -16.42 -2.09
C ASN A 31 -8.88 -15.46 -1.75
N MET A 32 -8.70 -14.38 -2.50
CA MET A 32 -7.64 -13.41 -2.24
C MET A 32 -8.00 -12.49 -1.06
N LYS A 33 -7.14 -12.41 -0.07
CA LYS A 33 -7.27 -11.52 1.09
C LYS A 33 -6.55 -10.20 0.83
N LEU A 34 -7.31 -9.12 0.88
CA LEU A 34 -6.82 -7.75 0.73
C LEU A 34 -6.94 -7.03 2.07
N VAL A 35 -5.89 -6.33 2.47
CA VAL A 35 -5.88 -5.47 3.67
C VAL A 35 -5.46 -4.08 3.28
N SER A 36 -6.13 -3.08 3.82
CA SER A 36 -5.80 -1.67 3.67
C SER A 36 -5.69 -1.04 5.06
N TRP A 37 -4.57 -0.38 5.34
CA TRP A 37 -4.28 0.18 6.66
C TRP A 37 -3.63 1.56 6.55
N ASN A 38 -4.30 2.57 7.08
CA ASN A 38 -3.68 3.87 7.31
C ASN A 38 -2.83 3.77 8.59
N VAL A 39 -1.51 3.76 8.42
CA VAL A 39 -0.56 3.55 9.53
C VAL A 39 -0.20 4.84 10.25
N ASN A 40 -0.56 6.01 9.70
CA ASN A 40 -0.25 7.32 10.28
C ASN A 40 1.22 7.42 10.75
N GLY A 41 2.14 7.04 9.88
CA GLY A 41 3.57 6.96 10.16
C GLY A 41 4.03 5.52 10.41
N ILE A 42 4.65 4.90 9.41
CA ILE A 42 5.10 3.50 9.49
C ILE A 42 6.17 3.29 10.57
N ARG A 43 7.06 4.24 10.80
CA ARG A 43 8.12 4.12 11.81
C ARG A 43 7.55 3.93 13.21
N ALA A 44 6.58 4.74 13.60
CA ALA A 44 5.88 4.59 14.87
C ALA A 44 5.03 3.30 14.93
N CYS A 45 4.45 2.91 13.80
CA CYS A 45 3.67 1.67 13.70
C CYS A 45 4.53 0.43 13.90
N ILE A 46 5.76 0.42 13.38
CA ILE A 46 6.72 -0.67 13.56
C ILE A 46 7.03 -0.85 15.06
N THR A 47 7.31 0.22 15.78
CA THR A 47 7.57 0.15 17.24
C THR A 47 6.38 -0.35 18.05
N LYS A 48 5.18 -0.29 17.49
CA LYS A 48 3.93 -0.77 18.11
C LYS A 48 3.50 -2.17 17.65
N GLY A 49 4.37 -2.91 16.96
CA GLY A 49 4.10 -4.28 16.55
C GLY A 49 3.47 -4.42 15.16
N PHE A 50 3.83 -3.57 14.22
CA PHE A 50 3.37 -3.67 12.84
C PHE A 50 3.67 -5.05 12.23
N GLU A 51 4.90 -5.55 12.35
CA GLU A 51 5.32 -6.82 11.74
C GLU A 51 4.52 -8.01 12.28
N GLU A 52 4.23 -8.01 13.59
CA GLU A 52 3.40 -9.05 14.21
C GLU A 52 1.96 -9.00 13.69
N SER A 53 1.37 -7.82 13.60
CA SER A 53 0.02 -7.63 13.06
C SER A 53 -0.05 -8.00 11.57
N PHE A 54 0.96 -7.61 10.81
CA PHE A 54 1.10 -7.96 9.40
C PHE A 54 1.14 -9.47 9.18
N ALA A 55 1.96 -10.18 9.95
CA ALA A 55 2.08 -11.63 9.88
C ALA A 55 0.78 -12.34 10.25
N LYS A 56 0.08 -11.87 11.30
CA LYS A 56 -1.21 -12.44 11.73
C LYS A 56 -2.31 -12.25 10.68
N LEU A 57 -2.31 -11.11 10.00
CA LEU A 57 -3.29 -10.82 8.95
C LEU A 57 -3.05 -11.67 7.71
N ASP A 58 -1.83 -12.03 7.42
CA ASP A 58 -1.45 -12.91 6.30
C ASP A 58 -2.19 -12.61 4.99
N ALA A 59 -2.20 -11.34 4.62
CA ALA A 59 -2.90 -10.88 3.42
C ALA A 59 -2.12 -11.20 2.14
N ASP A 60 -2.83 -11.49 1.05
CA ASP A 60 -2.22 -11.64 -0.27
C ASP A 60 -1.74 -10.30 -0.83
N ILE A 61 -2.51 -9.25 -0.54
CA ILE A 61 -2.16 -7.86 -0.88
C ILE A 61 -2.41 -6.98 0.34
N PHE A 62 -1.40 -6.20 0.70
CA PHE A 62 -1.43 -5.30 1.84
C PHE A 62 -1.11 -3.87 1.40
N CYS A 63 -2.06 -2.97 1.56
CA CYS A 63 -1.94 -1.56 1.17
C CYS A 63 -1.78 -0.68 2.41
N LEU A 64 -0.76 0.16 2.42
CA LEU A 64 -0.53 1.15 3.46
C LEU A 64 -0.76 2.56 2.93
N GLN A 65 -1.39 3.39 3.75
CA GLN A 65 -1.53 4.81 3.53
C GLN A 65 -0.83 5.58 4.66
N GLU A 66 -0.43 6.79 4.35
CA GLU A 66 0.25 7.71 5.29
C GLU A 66 1.48 7.07 5.95
N THR A 67 2.38 6.53 5.13
CA THR A 67 3.64 5.94 5.62
C THR A 67 4.56 6.98 6.23
N LYS A 68 4.49 8.23 5.77
CA LYS A 68 5.24 9.40 6.29
C LYS A 68 6.74 9.15 6.41
N CYS A 69 7.29 8.34 5.52
CA CYS A 69 8.72 8.06 5.46
C CYS A 69 9.30 8.35 4.08
N GLN A 70 10.61 8.53 4.04
CA GLN A 70 11.38 8.68 2.82
C GLN A 70 12.16 7.40 2.52
N GLU A 71 12.69 7.32 1.31
CA GLU A 71 13.55 6.21 0.91
C GLU A 71 14.70 6.01 1.92
N ASN A 72 14.99 4.75 2.22
CA ASN A 72 16.02 4.33 3.18
C ASN A 72 15.79 4.72 4.66
N GLN A 73 14.66 5.29 5.03
CA GLN A 73 14.33 5.54 6.44
C GLN A 73 13.76 4.33 7.17
N VAL A 74 13.22 3.38 6.42
CA VAL A 74 12.60 2.15 6.96
C VAL A 74 13.10 0.97 6.17
N LYS A 75 13.54 -0.07 6.89
CA LYS A 75 13.83 -1.37 6.31
C LYS A 75 12.90 -2.39 6.97
N LEU A 76 11.95 -2.89 6.21
CA LEU A 76 11.06 -3.97 6.62
C LEU A 76 11.49 -5.28 5.95
N GLU A 77 11.65 -6.30 6.75
CA GLU A 77 11.86 -7.66 6.25
C GLU A 77 10.54 -8.41 6.28
N LEU A 78 9.92 -8.55 5.12
CA LEU A 78 8.65 -9.25 4.95
C LEU A 78 8.87 -10.46 4.04
N PRO A 79 9.33 -11.60 4.59
CA PRO A 79 9.60 -12.79 3.79
C PRO A 79 8.36 -13.25 3.02
N GLY A 80 8.55 -13.55 1.73
CA GLY A 80 7.46 -13.97 0.85
C GLY A 80 6.62 -12.83 0.25
N TYR A 81 7.00 -11.58 0.48
CA TYR A 81 6.33 -10.41 -0.09
C TYR A 81 7.24 -9.59 -0.98
N TYR A 82 6.69 -9.13 -2.10
CA TYR A 82 7.23 -8.05 -2.91
C TYR A 82 6.78 -6.73 -2.31
N GLN A 83 7.68 -5.73 -2.22
CA GLN A 83 7.41 -4.43 -1.61
C GLN A 83 7.49 -3.33 -2.66
N TYR A 84 6.47 -2.49 -2.70
CA TYR A 84 6.38 -1.33 -3.59
C TYR A 84 6.07 -0.10 -2.74
N TRP A 85 7.01 0.83 -2.71
CA TRP A 85 6.92 2.05 -1.93
C TRP A 85 6.78 3.26 -2.84
N ASN A 86 5.89 4.15 -2.49
CA ASN A 86 5.74 5.46 -3.14
C ASN A 86 5.90 6.54 -2.08
N TYR A 87 7.07 7.18 -2.07
CA TYR A 87 7.43 8.21 -1.11
C TYR A 87 6.92 9.58 -1.57
N ALA A 88 6.40 10.37 -0.62
CA ALA A 88 6.05 11.75 -0.89
C ALA A 88 7.31 12.62 -1.09
N ASN A 89 7.18 13.65 -1.91
CA ASN A 89 8.26 14.62 -2.10
C ASN A 89 8.54 15.40 -0.80
N ARG A 90 7.49 15.66 -0.02
CA ARG A 90 7.60 16.33 1.27
C ARG A 90 7.89 15.34 2.39
N LYS A 91 8.96 15.61 3.14
CA LYS A 91 9.34 14.78 4.30
C LYS A 91 8.23 14.74 5.37
N GLY A 92 8.01 13.55 5.93
CA GLY A 92 7.06 13.35 7.02
C GLY A 92 5.58 13.52 6.63
N TYR A 93 5.28 13.49 5.34
CA TYR A 93 3.95 13.72 4.81
C TYR A 93 3.53 12.61 3.85
N SER A 94 2.24 12.23 3.91
CA SER A 94 1.67 11.24 2.97
C SER A 94 2.50 9.96 2.80
N GLY A 95 2.62 9.47 1.58
CA GLY A 95 3.33 8.24 1.22
C GLY A 95 2.46 6.99 1.34
N THR A 96 2.71 6.06 0.45
CA THR A 96 1.95 4.81 0.38
C THR A 96 2.89 3.64 0.14
N ALA A 97 2.46 2.45 0.49
CA ALA A 97 3.16 1.23 0.16
C ALA A 97 2.18 0.10 -0.17
N VAL A 98 2.60 -0.82 -1.00
CA VAL A 98 1.86 -2.06 -1.27
C VAL A 98 2.81 -3.24 -1.18
N PHE A 99 2.37 -4.26 -0.46
CA PHE A 99 3.08 -5.52 -0.30
C PHE A 99 2.23 -6.65 -0.88
N THR A 100 2.84 -7.51 -1.68
CA THR A 100 2.13 -8.57 -2.39
C THR A 100 2.85 -9.90 -2.28
N LYS A 101 2.12 -11.00 -2.11
CA LYS A 101 2.69 -12.35 -2.15
C LYS A 101 3.07 -12.78 -3.57
N LYS A 102 2.32 -12.32 -4.57
CA LYS A 102 2.59 -12.58 -5.99
C LYS A 102 3.15 -11.33 -6.65
N GLU A 103 4.11 -11.51 -7.55
CA GLU A 103 4.64 -10.42 -8.35
C GLU A 103 3.55 -9.84 -9.25
N PRO A 104 3.31 -8.53 -9.22
CA PRO A 104 2.36 -7.88 -10.11
C PRO A 104 2.88 -7.87 -11.56
N LEU A 105 1.98 -7.85 -12.52
CA LEU A 105 2.34 -7.76 -13.94
C LEU A 105 2.96 -6.39 -14.28
N SER A 106 2.50 -5.35 -13.61
CA SER A 106 3.04 -4.00 -13.76
C SER A 106 2.77 -3.17 -12.52
N VAL A 107 3.64 -2.22 -12.26
CA VAL A 107 3.49 -1.21 -11.20
C VAL A 107 3.68 0.16 -11.83
N THR A 108 2.71 1.05 -11.63
CA THR A 108 2.81 2.43 -12.06
C THR A 108 2.68 3.35 -10.85
N TYR A 109 3.48 4.40 -10.83
CA TYR A 109 3.50 5.41 -9.78
C TYR A 109 2.89 6.70 -10.30
N GLY A 110 2.09 7.37 -9.43
CA GLY A 110 1.41 8.58 -9.79
C GLY A 110 0.19 8.38 -10.70
N LEU A 111 -0.45 9.50 -11.02
CA LEU A 111 -1.60 9.53 -11.94
C LEU A 111 -1.18 9.77 -13.39
N GLY A 112 0.08 10.08 -13.64
CA GLY A 112 0.59 10.51 -14.95
C GLY A 112 0.21 11.95 -15.27
N ILE A 113 -0.24 12.72 -14.29
CA ILE A 113 -0.58 14.14 -14.40
C ILE A 113 0.43 14.90 -13.53
N GLU A 114 1.39 15.54 -14.17
CA GLU A 114 2.54 16.16 -13.49
C GLU A 114 2.14 17.15 -12.39
N GLU A 115 1.05 17.88 -12.58
CA GLU A 115 0.54 18.86 -11.63
C GLU A 115 0.05 18.21 -10.33
N HIS A 116 -0.54 17.01 -10.41
CA HIS A 116 -1.02 16.26 -9.25
C HIS A 116 0.03 15.33 -8.65
N ASP A 117 1.04 14.97 -9.44
CA ASP A 117 2.10 14.06 -9.00
C ASP A 117 3.19 14.76 -8.18
N LYS A 118 3.27 16.11 -8.24
CA LYS A 118 4.25 16.92 -7.49
C LYS A 118 3.96 17.00 -5.99
N ASP A 119 2.69 17.08 -5.60
CA ASP A 119 2.29 17.26 -4.20
C ASP A 119 1.97 15.93 -3.51
N CYS A 120 2.41 14.87 -4.10
CA CYS A 120 2.09 13.55 -3.73
C CYS A 120 0.68 13.35 -3.34
N LEU A 121 0.12 13.02 -4.24
CA LEU A 121 -0.79 11.95 -4.09
C LEU A 121 -1.08 11.60 -2.67
N LEU A 122 -1.90 12.29 -2.25
CA LEU A 122 -2.71 11.95 -1.10
C LEU A 122 -3.15 10.51 -1.14
#